data_1a2674c6c7d4868b9a4072415043eb86
#
_entry.id   1a2674c6c7d4868b9a4072415043eb86
#
_cell.length_a   1.000
_cell.length_b   1.000
_cell.length_c   1.000
_cell.angle_alpha   90.00
_cell.angle_beta   90.00
_cell.angle_gamma   90.00
#
_symmetry.space_group_name_H-M   'P 1'
#
loop_
_entity.id
_entity.type
_entity.pdbx_description
1 polymer ?
#
loop_
_entity_poly.entity_id
_entity_poly.type
_entity_poly.pdbx_seq_one_letter_code
_entity_poly.pdbx_strand_id
1 'polypeptide(L)'
;MSELSCDRAGLLTCQSEEAAINFFIKLNLPPSYNHETFKESFLSQARDFEALDFDSLNKFFKIASTLDMTHPWSVMRASELVNWIDDGNYSQILNLERSFQEKIERTKFCPNCGSTIEANDKYCAGCGALIS
;
A
#
# COMPACT_ATOMS: atom_id res chain seq x y z
N MET A 1 12.87 9.70 2.19
CA MET A 1 11.80 9.54 1.17
C MET A 1 11.67 8.11 0.66
N SER A 2 12.73 7.33 0.53
CA SER A 2 12.68 5.93 0.08
C SER A 2 11.90 4.99 1.02
N GLU A 3 11.98 5.19 2.34
CA GLU A 3 11.37 4.31 3.32
C GLU A 3 9.84 4.32 3.29
N LEU A 4 9.21 5.50 3.19
CA LEU A 4 7.75 5.61 3.06
C LEU A 4 7.23 4.93 1.79
N SER A 5 8.00 4.97 0.71
CA SER A 5 7.65 4.24 -0.51
C SER A 5 7.79 2.73 -0.35
N CYS A 6 8.80 2.28 0.39
CA CYS A 6 8.97 0.86 0.74
C CYS A 6 7.82 0.36 1.64
N ASP A 7 7.37 1.17 2.59
CA ASP A 7 6.26 0.83 3.48
C ASP A 7 4.95 0.66 2.71
N ARG A 8 4.65 1.58 1.79
CA ARG A 8 3.49 1.48 0.90
C ARG A 8 3.57 0.27 -0.02
N ALA A 9 4.75 -0.01 -0.59
CA ALA A 9 4.97 -1.22 -1.39
C ALA A 9 4.81 -2.49 -0.56
N GLY A 10 5.29 -2.50 0.69
CA GLY A 10 5.11 -3.58 1.64
C GLY A 10 3.63 -3.86 1.92
N LEU A 11 2.83 -2.81 2.19
CA LEU A 11 1.39 -2.93 2.38
C LEU A 11 0.68 -3.44 1.12
N LEU A 12 1.01 -2.92 -0.06
CA LEU A 12 0.44 -3.40 -1.32
C LEU A 12 0.75 -4.88 -1.58
N THR A 13 1.94 -5.34 -1.15
CA THR A 13 2.36 -6.73 -1.33
C THR A 13 1.67 -7.69 -0.35
N CYS A 14 1.60 -7.32 0.94
CA CYS A 14 0.98 -8.18 1.96
C CYS A 14 -0.54 -8.07 1.98
N GLN A 15 -1.10 -6.99 1.45
CA GLN A 15 -2.53 -6.66 1.41
C GLN A 15 -3.24 -6.80 2.77
N SER A 16 -2.51 -6.54 3.85
CA SER A 16 -3.00 -6.62 5.22
C SER A 16 -2.50 -5.42 6.02
N GLU A 17 -3.42 -4.50 6.32
CA GLU A 17 -3.16 -3.32 7.16
C GLU A 17 -2.64 -3.74 8.54
N GLU A 18 -3.26 -4.79 9.09
CA GLU A 18 -2.85 -5.32 10.39
C GLU A 18 -1.40 -5.83 10.37
N ALA A 19 -1.00 -6.57 9.35
CA ALA A 19 0.37 -7.05 9.22
C ALA A 19 1.37 -5.90 9.08
N ALA A 20 1.02 -4.87 8.32
CA ALA A 20 1.86 -3.68 8.13
C ALA A 20 2.03 -2.89 9.44
N ILE A 21 0.95 -2.69 10.22
CA ILE A 21 1.03 -2.01 11.52
C ILE A 21 1.82 -2.85 12.53
N ASN A 22 1.57 -4.16 12.58
CA ASN A 22 2.30 -5.07 13.46
C ASN A 22 3.81 -5.10 13.15
N PHE A 23 4.22 -4.86 11.92
CA PHE A 23 5.63 -4.71 11.56
C PHE A 23 6.25 -3.51 12.29
N PHE A 24 5.62 -2.33 12.26
CA PHE A 24 6.13 -1.15 12.99
C PHE A 24 6.16 -1.36 14.49
N ILE A 25 5.15 -2.04 15.06
CA ILE A 25 5.12 -2.37 16.48
C ILE A 25 6.31 -3.27 16.83
N LYS A 26 6.56 -4.31 16.04
CA LYS A 26 7.67 -5.25 16.27
C LYS A 26 9.05 -4.62 16.14
N LEU A 27 9.20 -3.58 15.31
CA LEU A 27 10.45 -2.84 15.22
C LEU A 27 10.81 -2.09 16.52
N ASN A 28 9.82 -1.75 17.33
CA ASN A 28 10.00 -0.94 18.53
C ASN A 28 9.95 -1.73 19.84
N LEU A 29 9.42 -2.95 19.82
CA LEU A 29 9.21 -3.73 21.03
C LEU A 29 10.19 -4.89 21.17
N PRO A 30 10.71 -5.12 22.40
CA PRO A 30 11.40 -6.36 22.71
C PRO A 30 10.48 -7.58 22.54
N PRO A 31 11.01 -8.75 22.20
CA PRO A 31 10.21 -9.97 21.96
C PRO A 31 9.34 -10.42 23.14
N SER A 32 9.64 -9.93 24.36
CA SER A 32 8.96 -10.27 25.61
C SER A 32 7.67 -9.47 25.88
N TYR A 33 7.36 -8.47 25.04
CA TYR A 33 6.20 -7.62 25.26
C TYR A 33 4.92 -8.16 24.59
N ASN A 34 3.76 -7.97 25.24
CA ASN A 34 2.47 -8.35 24.70
C ASN A 34 2.03 -7.32 23.60
N HIS A 35 1.93 -7.79 22.37
CA HIS A 35 1.60 -6.97 21.21
C HIS A 35 0.21 -6.32 21.25
N GLU A 36 -0.78 -7.03 21.80
CA GLU A 36 -2.18 -6.56 21.80
C GLU A 36 -2.37 -5.28 22.61
N THR A 37 -1.79 -5.25 23.80
CA THR A 37 -1.92 -4.10 24.73
C THR A 37 -1.22 -2.84 24.19
N PHE A 38 -0.17 -3.04 23.37
CA PHE A 38 0.61 -1.93 22.82
C PHE A 38 0.02 -1.38 21.51
N LYS A 39 -0.72 -2.20 20.77
CA LYS A 39 -1.28 -1.85 19.45
C LYS A 39 -2.17 -0.61 19.52
N GLU A 40 -3.10 -0.57 20.49
CA GLU A 40 -4.02 0.57 20.66
C GLU A 40 -3.26 1.85 21.03
N SER A 41 -2.32 1.75 21.97
CA SER A 41 -1.48 2.89 22.35
C SER A 41 -0.61 3.39 21.21
N PHE A 42 -0.05 2.48 20.41
CA PHE A 42 0.77 2.82 19.26
C PHE A 42 -0.04 3.52 18.16
N LEU A 43 -1.23 3.02 17.85
CA LEU A 43 -2.13 3.64 16.86
C LEU A 43 -2.64 5.00 17.33
N SER A 44 -2.98 5.14 18.63
CA SER A 44 -3.31 6.45 19.20
C SER A 44 -2.16 7.44 19.03
N GLN A 45 -0.95 7.02 19.36
CA GLN A 45 0.25 7.84 19.23
C GLN A 45 0.56 8.21 17.77
N ALA A 46 0.32 7.30 16.82
CA ALA A 46 0.49 7.56 15.40
C ALA A 46 -0.51 8.61 14.88
N ARG A 47 -1.76 8.59 15.34
CA ARG A 47 -2.78 9.60 15.01
C ARG A 47 -2.50 10.94 15.69
N ASP A 48 -2.14 10.92 16.96
CA ASP A 48 -1.78 12.12 17.72
C ASP A 48 -0.54 12.80 17.17
N PHE A 49 0.36 12.05 16.53
CA PHE A 49 1.54 12.59 15.88
C PHE A 49 1.21 13.59 14.78
N GLU A 50 0.10 13.43 14.10
CA GLU A 50 -0.39 14.37 13.09
C GLU A 50 -1.09 15.58 13.74
N ALA A 51 -1.90 15.35 14.77
CA ALA A 51 -2.62 16.41 15.50
C ALA A 51 -1.69 17.44 16.15
N LEU A 52 -0.43 17.07 16.44
CA LEU A 52 0.60 17.98 16.96
C LEU A 52 1.13 19.01 15.92
N ASP A 53 0.60 19.01 14.71
CA ASP A 53 1.05 19.91 13.62
C ASP A 53 0.52 21.34 13.73
N PHE A 54 -0.33 21.65 14.73
CA PHE A 54 -0.92 22.98 14.92
C PHE A 54 0.02 24.02 15.52
N ASP A 55 1.17 23.63 16.06
CA ASP A 55 2.12 24.55 16.67
C ASP A 55 3.41 24.60 15.84
N SER A 56 3.76 25.79 15.33
CA SER A 56 4.92 25.98 14.45
C SER A 56 6.25 25.55 15.08
N LEU A 57 6.35 25.60 16.41
CA LEU A 57 7.49 25.11 17.18
C LEU A 57 7.61 23.58 17.13
N ASN A 58 6.50 22.87 17.32
CA ASN A 58 6.45 21.40 17.24
C ASN A 58 6.81 20.92 15.83
N LYS A 59 6.34 21.62 14.80
CA LYS A 59 6.70 21.33 13.41
C LYS A 59 8.19 21.51 13.15
N PHE A 60 8.79 22.57 13.68
CA PHE A 60 10.23 22.79 13.59
C PHE A 60 11.03 21.70 14.30
N PHE A 61 10.65 21.30 15.51
CA PHE A 61 11.28 20.21 16.25
C PHE A 61 11.11 18.86 15.57
N LYS A 62 9.94 18.57 15.00
CA LYS A 62 9.71 17.38 14.18
C LYS A 62 10.67 17.33 12.99
N ILE A 63 10.75 18.41 12.22
CA ILE A 63 11.64 18.51 11.06
C ILE A 63 13.10 18.41 11.50
N ALA A 64 13.50 19.15 12.52
CA ALA A 64 14.88 19.17 13.01
C ALA A 64 15.33 17.81 13.55
N SER A 65 14.45 17.08 14.25
CA SER A 65 14.75 15.73 14.76
C SER A 65 14.79 14.64 13.68
N THR A 66 14.17 14.88 12.52
CA THR A 66 14.15 13.93 11.39
C THR A 66 15.24 14.18 10.37
N LEU A 67 15.78 15.42 10.31
CA LEU A 67 16.80 15.80 9.32
C LEU A 67 18.14 15.07 9.51
N ASP A 68 18.46 14.66 10.73
CA ASP A 68 19.74 14.00 11.05
C ASP A 68 19.59 12.47 11.21
N MET A 69 18.40 11.91 11.00
CA MET A 69 18.15 10.48 11.09
C MET A 69 18.22 9.81 9.73
N THR A 70 19.08 8.82 9.62
CA THR A 70 19.14 7.91 8.45
C THR A 70 17.85 7.09 8.30
N HIS A 71 17.12 6.89 9.39
CA HIS A 71 15.84 6.17 9.41
C HIS A 71 14.76 6.96 10.16
N PRO A 72 13.64 7.34 9.51
CA PRO A 72 12.51 8.00 10.16
C PRO A 72 11.92 7.14 11.29
N TRP A 73 11.40 7.79 12.31
CA TRP A 73 10.78 7.09 13.44
C TRP A 73 9.63 6.20 12.98
N SER A 74 9.55 5.00 13.52
CA SER A 74 8.51 4.01 13.16
C SER A 74 7.09 4.52 13.40
N VAL A 75 6.89 5.39 14.42
CA VAL A 75 5.61 6.03 14.69
C VAL A 75 5.23 6.99 13.56
N MET A 76 6.17 7.80 13.07
CA MET A 76 5.94 8.71 11.94
C MET A 76 5.64 7.91 10.66
N ARG A 77 6.39 6.84 10.40
CA ARG A 77 6.16 5.98 9.23
C ARG A 77 4.79 5.30 9.30
N ALA A 78 4.38 4.83 10.49
CA ALA A 78 3.06 4.26 10.71
C ALA A 78 1.95 5.31 10.50
N SER A 79 2.12 6.54 11.03
CA SER A 79 1.19 7.65 10.82
C SER A 79 0.99 7.93 9.33
N GLU A 80 2.07 8.09 8.57
CA GLU A 80 2.02 8.33 7.13
C GLU A 80 1.36 7.17 6.36
N LEU A 81 1.55 5.93 6.80
CA LEU A 81 0.91 4.78 6.18
C LEU A 81 -0.58 4.73 6.47
N VAL A 82 -0.99 5.00 7.73
CA VAL A 82 -2.39 5.06 8.14
C VAL A 82 -3.12 6.15 7.36
N ASN A 83 -2.55 7.36 7.29
CA ASN A 83 -3.14 8.47 6.53
C ASN A 83 -3.31 8.12 5.05
N TRP A 84 -2.30 7.48 4.46
CA TRP A 84 -2.37 7.04 3.06
C TRP A 84 -3.48 6.02 2.80
N ILE A 85 -3.80 5.18 3.80
CA ILE A 85 -4.94 4.25 3.79
C ILE A 85 -6.25 5.03 3.91
N ASP A 86 -6.34 5.90 4.93
CA ASP A 86 -7.56 6.66 5.27
C ASP A 86 -7.95 7.64 4.14
N ASP A 87 -6.98 8.22 3.45
CA ASP A 87 -7.17 9.03 2.24
C ASP A 87 -7.72 8.23 1.03
N GLY A 88 -7.85 6.92 1.16
CA GLY A 88 -8.36 6.04 0.11
C GLY A 88 -7.37 5.69 -0.99
N ASN A 89 -6.13 6.17 -0.93
CA ASN A 89 -5.10 5.92 -1.96
C ASN A 89 -4.79 4.42 -2.10
N TYR A 90 -4.73 3.70 -0.98
CA TYR A 90 -4.53 2.26 -0.96
C TYR A 90 -5.64 1.51 -1.72
N SER A 91 -6.89 1.83 -1.40
CA SER A 91 -8.07 1.23 -2.04
C SER A 91 -8.16 1.54 -3.53
N GLN A 92 -7.77 2.76 -3.94
CA GLN A 92 -7.72 3.13 -5.35
C GLN A 92 -6.75 2.26 -6.15
N ILE A 93 -5.54 2.03 -5.61
CA ILE A 93 -4.53 1.21 -6.31
C ILE A 93 -4.99 -0.24 -6.42
N LEU A 94 -5.56 -0.82 -5.35
CA LEU A 94 -6.09 -2.18 -5.39
C LEU A 94 -7.25 -2.34 -6.39
N ASN A 95 -8.11 -1.32 -6.50
CA ASN A 95 -9.21 -1.35 -7.46
C ASN A 95 -8.72 -1.22 -8.92
N LEU A 96 -7.67 -0.43 -9.15
CA LEU A 96 -7.00 -0.38 -10.46
C LEU A 96 -6.44 -1.76 -10.83
N GLU A 97 -5.71 -2.40 -9.93
CA GLU A 97 -5.15 -3.73 -10.16
C GLU A 97 -6.25 -4.76 -10.51
N ARG A 98 -7.34 -4.78 -9.75
CA ARG A 98 -8.48 -5.66 -10.04
C ARG A 98 -9.08 -5.40 -11.41
N SER A 99 -9.25 -4.15 -11.80
CA SER A 99 -9.79 -3.78 -13.11
C SER A 99 -8.86 -4.21 -14.25
N PHE A 100 -7.55 -4.12 -14.06
CA PHE A 100 -6.57 -4.64 -15.03
C PHE A 100 -6.60 -6.17 -15.11
N GLN A 101 -6.70 -6.86 -13.97
CA GLN A 101 -6.78 -8.31 -13.91
C GLN A 101 -8.03 -8.83 -14.66
N GLU A 102 -9.20 -8.25 -14.40
CA GLU A 102 -10.44 -8.58 -15.11
C GLU A 102 -10.32 -8.35 -16.63
N LYS A 103 -9.62 -7.29 -17.03
CA LYS A 103 -9.40 -7.01 -18.45
C LYS A 103 -8.46 -8.05 -19.09
N ILE A 104 -7.40 -8.46 -18.40
CA ILE A 104 -6.46 -9.50 -18.87
C ILE A 104 -7.19 -10.84 -18.99
N GLU A 105 -7.99 -11.24 -18.00
CA GLU A 105 -8.74 -12.50 -18.02
C GLU A 105 -9.76 -12.57 -19.15
N ARG A 106 -10.32 -11.42 -19.56
CA ARG A 106 -11.24 -11.34 -20.71
C ARG A 106 -10.54 -11.36 -22.05
N THR A 107 -9.24 -11.04 -22.07
CA THR A 107 -8.47 -10.98 -23.32
C THR A 107 -7.94 -12.37 -23.67
N LYS A 108 -8.48 -12.96 -24.73
CA LYS A 108 -7.97 -14.21 -25.29
C LYS A 108 -7.11 -13.93 -26.52
N PHE A 109 -6.26 -14.88 -26.85
CA PHE A 109 -5.41 -14.78 -28.04
C PHE A 109 -5.79 -15.85 -29.05
N CYS A 110 -5.79 -15.50 -30.32
CA CYS A 110 -6.04 -16.44 -31.40
C CYS A 110 -4.94 -17.52 -31.45
N PRO A 111 -5.28 -18.81 -31.38
CA PRO A 111 -4.29 -19.87 -31.40
C PRO A 111 -3.54 -19.99 -32.73
N ASN A 112 -4.09 -19.40 -33.81
CA ASN A 112 -3.50 -19.48 -35.15
C ASN A 112 -2.52 -18.33 -35.46
N CYS A 113 -2.81 -17.09 -35.02
CA CYS A 113 -1.99 -15.92 -35.38
C CYS A 113 -1.57 -15.04 -34.18
N GLY A 114 -2.00 -15.36 -32.96
CA GLY A 114 -1.64 -14.62 -31.74
C GLY A 114 -2.34 -13.25 -31.60
N SER A 115 -3.25 -12.85 -32.51
CA SER A 115 -4.00 -11.61 -32.37
C SER A 115 -4.97 -11.69 -31.19
N THR A 116 -5.21 -10.57 -30.52
CA THR A 116 -6.20 -10.47 -29.44
C THR A 116 -7.60 -10.69 -29.97
N ILE A 117 -8.41 -11.47 -29.26
CA ILE A 117 -9.79 -11.78 -29.57
C ILE A 117 -10.68 -11.47 -28.36
N GLU A 118 -11.90 -11.02 -28.58
CA GLU A 118 -12.90 -10.82 -27.55
C GLU A 118 -13.65 -12.13 -27.26
N ALA A 119 -14.23 -12.23 -26.06
CA ALA A 119 -14.90 -13.46 -25.62
C ALA A 119 -16.09 -13.88 -26.52
N ASN A 120 -16.65 -12.95 -27.29
CA ASN A 120 -17.81 -13.18 -28.17
C ASN A 120 -17.45 -13.29 -29.66
N ASP A 121 -16.18 -13.21 -30.00
CA ASP A 121 -15.76 -13.28 -31.40
C ASP A 121 -15.90 -14.70 -31.93
N LYS A 122 -16.60 -14.85 -33.06
CA LYS A 122 -16.70 -16.12 -33.79
C LYS A 122 -15.53 -16.36 -34.74
N TYR A 123 -14.90 -15.29 -35.20
CA TYR A 123 -13.78 -15.33 -36.12
C TYR A 123 -12.69 -14.36 -35.68
N CYS A 124 -11.45 -14.74 -35.87
CA CYS A 124 -10.32 -13.87 -35.61
C CYS A 124 -10.24 -12.73 -36.64
N ALA A 125 -10.26 -11.47 -36.18
CA ALA A 125 -10.11 -10.30 -37.04
C ALA A 125 -8.76 -10.24 -37.75
N GLY A 126 -7.70 -10.87 -37.20
CA GLY A 126 -6.36 -10.86 -37.77
C GLY A 126 -6.12 -11.91 -38.87
N CYS A 127 -6.73 -13.09 -38.74
CA CYS A 127 -6.45 -14.18 -39.71
C CYS A 127 -7.70 -14.90 -40.24
N GLY A 128 -8.91 -14.51 -39.82
CA GLY A 128 -10.16 -15.12 -40.24
C GLY A 128 -10.43 -16.53 -39.71
N ALA A 129 -9.58 -17.07 -38.84
CA ALA A 129 -9.78 -18.39 -38.24
C ALA A 129 -11.02 -18.43 -37.35
N LEU A 130 -11.76 -19.54 -37.40
CA LEU A 130 -12.90 -19.78 -36.50
C LEU A 130 -12.39 -19.94 -35.05
N ILE A 131 -13.00 -19.23 -34.13
CA ILE A 131 -12.70 -19.27 -32.71
C ILE A 131 -13.80 -20.12 -32.05
N SER A 132 -13.39 -21.29 -31.58
CA SER A 132 -14.29 -22.24 -30.90
C SER A 132 -14.13 -22.17 -29.39
#